data_4dba5b0feaede524255377553c753727
#
_entry.id   4dba5b0feaede524255377553c753727
#
_cell.length_a   1.000
_cell.length_b   1.000
_cell.length_c   1.000
_cell.angle_alpha   90.00
_cell.angle_beta   90.00
_cell.angle_gamma   90.00
#
_symmetry.space_group_name_H-M   'P 1'
#
loop_
_entity.id
_entity.type
_entity.pdbx_description
1 polymer ?
#
loop_
_entity_poly.entity_id
_entity_poly.type
_entity_poly.pdbx_seq_one_letter_code
_entity_poly.pdbx_strand_id
1 'polypeptide(L)'
;RWENQAIQREFILENLSFASSEDFIFFSDPDEIIRPEILINFDLKKKYGIFLQDCFNYKFNLFNPFETPWEGTRVAKKKNLKSIDFMRQKVRLKNLKYNFFRIDIEKSIQIFENSGWHFNNLMSPQNISLKLKTFAHNEFSGKEFSSIDLIKEKIEKKIDLFNRGHKYEVKSLNKDFPSYILQNIDK
;
A
#
# COMPACT_ATOMS: atom_id res chain seq x y z
N ARG A 1 18.40 -0.99 -8.44
CA ARG A 1 17.57 -0.42 -7.35
C ARG A 1 16.46 -1.39 -6.92
N TRP A 2 15.76 -2.06 -7.85
CA TRP A 2 14.76 -3.07 -7.54
C TRP A 2 15.33 -4.26 -6.76
N GLU A 3 16.55 -4.71 -7.12
CA GLU A 3 17.26 -5.77 -6.39
C GLU A 3 17.50 -5.37 -4.93
N ASN A 4 17.94 -4.14 -4.68
CA ASN A 4 18.16 -3.64 -3.31
C ASN A 4 16.87 -3.63 -2.50
N GLN A 5 15.74 -3.26 -3.11
CA GLN A 5 14.45 -3.29 -2.46
C GLN A 5 13.99 -4.74 -2.16
N ALA A 6 14.23 -5.67 -3.07
CA ALA A 6 13.95 -7.08 -2.84
C ALA A 6 14.81 -7.64 -1.71
N ILE A 7 16.13 -7.39 -1.72
CA ILE A 7 17.05 -7.80 -0.65
C ILE A 7 16.62 -7.22 0.70
N GLN A 8 16.29 -5.93 0.77
CA GLN A 8 15.83 -5.28 2.00
C GLN A 8 14.57 -5.93 2.55
N ARG A 9 13.63 -6.29 1.68
CA ARG A 9 12.38 -6.97 2.07
C ARG A 9 12.66 -8.40 2.56
N GLU A 10 13.49 -9.15 1.86
CA GLU A 10 13.81 -10.53 2.23
C GLU A 10 14.61 -10.60 3.54
N PHE A 11 15.45 -9.61 3.84
CA PHE A 11 16.17 -9.52 5.12
C PHE A 11 15.22 -9.51 6.34
N ILE A 12 13.98 -9.02 6.16
CA ILE A 12 12.96 -9.06 7.22
C ILE A 12 12.64 -10.51 7.62
N LEU A 13 12.64 -11.44 6.69
CA LEU A 13 12.34 -12.86 6.95
C LEU A 13 13.36 -13.53 7.87
N GLU A 14 14.64 -13.17 7.75
CA GLU A 14 15.71 -13.70 8.60
C GLU A 14 15.47 -13.37 10.08
N ASN A 15 14.79 -12.27 10.35
CA ASN A 15 14.47 -11.80 11.69
C ASN A 15 13.15 -12.34 12.26
N LEU A 16 12.45 -13.25 11.55
CA LEU A 16 11.21 -13.87 12.03
C LEU A 16 11.43 -15.19 12.78
N SER A 17 12.65 -15.47 13.24
CA SER A 17 12.99 -16.71 13.98
C SER A 17 12.19 -16.88 15.28
N PHE A 18 11.83 -15.78 15.94
CA PHE A 18 11.05 -15.75 17.17
C PHE A 18 9.56 -16.09 16.97
N ALA A 19 9.03 -15.96 15.77
CA ALA A 19 7.62 -16.24 15.48
C ALA A 19 7.37 -17.75 15.34
N SER A 20 6.25 -18.25 15.83
CA SER A 20 5.81 -19.64 15.66
C SER A 20 5.24 -19.89 14.27
N SER A 21 5.09 -21.17 13.87
CA SER A 21 4.53 -21.54 12.58
C SER A 21 3.10 -21.08 12.38
N GLU A 22 2.33 -20.91 13.47
CA GLU A 22 0.93 -20.52 13.46
C GLU A 22 0.72 -19.01 13.59
N ASP A 23 1.77 -18.25 13.89
CA ASP A 23 1.68 -16.79 14.01
C ASP A 23 1.36 -16.15 12.66
N PHE A 24 0.52 -15.13 12.71
CA PHE A 24 0.20 -14.31 11.53
C PHE A 24 1.28 -13.27 11.28
N ILE A 25 1.84 -13.30 10.08
CA ILE A 25 2.81 -12.32 9.63
C ILE A 25 2.10 -11.34 8.67
N PHE A 26 2.01 -10.10 9.12
CA PHE A 26 1.49 -9.00 8.31
C PHE A 26 2.66 -8.26 7.66
N PHE A 27 2.58 -8.08 6.36
CA PHE A 27 3.51 -7.25 5.60
C PHE A 27 2.78 -6.02 5.08
N SER A 28 3.23 -4.85 5.52
CA SER A 28 2.65 -3.54 5.21
C SER A 28 3.76 -2.58 4.80
N ASP A 29 3.54 -1.78 3.76
CA ASP A 29 4.41 -0.64 3.52
C ASP A 29 4.10 0.45 4.58
N PRO A 30 5.04 1.36 4.90
CA PRO A 30 4.87 2.31 6.00
C PRO A 30 3.69 3.28 5.88
N ASP A 31 3.16 3.45 4.68
CA ASP A 31 2.02 4.30 4.34
C ASP A 31 0.70 3.51 4.22
N GLU A 32 0.70 2.22 4.56
CA GLU A 32 -0.47 1.35 4.59
C GLU A 32 -0.92 1.12 6.04
N ILE A 33 -2.13 1.58 6.38
CA ILE A 33 -2.69 1.47 7.74
C ILE A 33 -3.94 0.58 7.70
N ILE A 34 -3.94 -0.50 8.48
CA ILE A 34 -5.10 -1.39 8.63
C ILE A 34 -6.11 -0.76 9.60
N ARG A 35 -7.40 -0.94 9.34
CA ARG A 35 -8.45 -0.61 10.32
C ARG A 35 -8.34 -1.51 11.54
N PRO A 36 -8.22 -0.95 12.77
CA PRO A 36 -8.09 -1.74 13.98
C PRO A 36 -9.24 -2.73 14.20
N GLU A 37 -10.44 -2.37 13.77
CA GLU A 37 -11.65 -3.18 13.92
C GLU A 37 -11.54 -4.55 13.23
N ILE A 38 -10.79 -4.62 12.13
CA ILE A 38 -10.56 -5.88 11.41
C ILE A 38 -9.64 -6.81 12.22
N LEU A 39 -8.72 -6.23 12.99
CA LEU A 39 -7.75 -7.00 13.77
C LEU A 39 -8.33 -7.58 15.07
N ILE A 40 -9.40 -6.99 15.61
CA ILE A 40 -10.02 -7.43 16.87
C ILE A 40 -10.54 -8.86 16.77
N ASN A 41 -11.19 -9.21 15.66
CA ASN A 41 -11.73 -10.54 15.39
C ASN A 41 -11.09 -11.14 14.13
N PHE A 42 -9.78 -10.98 14.01
CA PHE A 42 -9.07 -11.41 12.82
C PHE A 42 -9.12 -12.93 12.65
N ASP A 43 -9.60 -13.38 11.50
CA ASP A 43 -9.63 -14.78 11.11
C ASP A 43 -9.18 -14.91 9.65
N LEU A 44 -8.16 -15.75 9.44
CA LEU A 44 -7.63 -16.06 8.11
C LEU A 44 -7.97 -17.52 7.76
N LYS A 45 -9.03 -17.69 6.96
CA LYS A 45 -9.54 -19.00 6.51
C LYS A 45 -8.78 -19.58 5.33
N LYS A 46 -7.99 -18.77 4.63
CA LYS A 46 -7.19 -19.16 3.47
C LYS A 46 -5.70 -19.03 3.77
N LYS A 47 -4.84 -19.46 2.82
CA LYS A 47 -3.38 -19.37 3.02
C LYS A 47 -2.88 -17.93 3.15
N TYR A 48 -3.49 -17.02 2.37
CA TYR A 48 -3.09 -15.62 2.26
C TYR A 48 -4.27 -14.70 2.41
N GLY A 49 -4.02 -13.49 2.91
CA GLY A 49 -4.99 -12.40 2.94
C GLY A 49 -4.47 -11.16 2.22
N ILE A 50 -5.37 -10.42 1.58
CA ILE A 50 -5.13 -9.10 1.00
C ILE A 50 -6.08 -8.11 1.65
N PHE A 51 -5.52 -7.00 2.14
CA PHE A 51 -6.28 -5.88 2.67
C PHE A 51 -6.48 -4.84 1.56
N LEU A 52 -7.75 -4.60 1.21
CA LEU A 52 -8.12 -3.59 0.23
C LEU A 52 -8.35 -2.26 0.95
N GLN A 53 -7.56 -1.27 0.60
CA GLN A 53 -7.46 0.02 1.28
C GLN A 53 -7.90 1.17 0.38
N ASP A 54 -8.48 2.22 0.98
CA ASP A 54 -8.73 3.48 0.30
C ASP A 54 -7.41 4.23 0.07
N CYS A 55 -7.18 4.68 -1.15
CA CYS A 55 -5.96 5.40 -1.51
C CYS A 55 -6.15 6.92 -1.40
N PHE A 56 -5.19 7.57 -0.73
CA PHE A 56 -5.12 9.02 -0.59
C PHE A 56 -3.74 9.52 -1.02
N ASN A 57 -3.71 10.68 -1.65
CA ASN A 57 -2.45 11.27 -2.15
C ASN A 57 -2.26 12.69 -1.60
N TYR A 58 -1.05 13.05 -1.21
CA TYR A 58 -0.58 14.36 -0.76
C TYR A 58 -1.17 14.87 0.55
N LYS A 59 -2.44 14.62 0.82
CA LYS A 59 -3.19 15.02 2.03
C LYS A 59 -4.05 13.87 2.51
N PHE A 60 -4.29 13.82 3.81
CA PHE A 60 -5.12 12.76 4.42
C PHE A 60 -6.54 12.66 3.84
N ASN A 61 -7.07 13.76 3.34
CA ASN A 61 -8.43 13.84 2.80
C ASN A 61 -8.49 13.93 1.28
N LEU A 62 -7.38 13.76 0.56
CA LEU A 62 -7.36 13.83 -0.90
C LEU A 62 -7.41 12.42 -1.49
N PHE A 63 -8.62 11.94 -1.70
CA PHE A 63 -8.95 10.60 -2.14
C PHE A 63 -8.60 10.36 -3.61
N ASN A 64 -8.03 9.20 -3.90
CA ASN A 64 -7.68 8.76 -5.25
C ASN A 64 -8.62 7.63 -5.71
N PRO A 65 -9.69 7.93 -6.45
CA PRO A 65 -10.65 6.92 -6.90
C PRO A 65 -10.07 5.97 -7.96
N PHE A 66 -8.98 6.34 -8.63
CA PHE A 66 -8.36 5.55 -9.70
C PHE A 66 -7.45 4.43 -9.17
N GLU A 67 -6.94 4.58 -7.95
CA GLU A 67 -6.11 3.57 -7.28
C GLU A 67 -6.82 2.91 -6.09
N THR A 68 -8.07 3.28 -5.82
CA THR A 68 -8.94 2.61 -4.86
C THR A 68 -9.77 1.52 -5.55
N PRO A 69 -9.84 0.29 -5.00
CA PRO A 69 -9.13 -0.16 -3.82
C PRO A 69 -7.65 -0.49 -4.08
N TRP A 70 -6.77 0.00 -3.23
CA TRP A 70 -5.37 -0.36 -3.22
C TRP A 70 -5.17 -1.76 -2.64
N GLU A 71 -4.43 -2.62 -3.36
CA GLU A 71 -4.03 -3.93 -2.82
C GLU A 71 -2.88 -3.73 -1.81
N GLY A 72 -3.19 -3.29 -0.59
CA GLY A 72 -2.24 -2.92 0.46
C GLY A 72 -1.63 -4.11 1.18
N THR A 73 -1.69 -4.07 2.50
CA THR A 73 -1.13 -5.09 3.40
C THR A 73 -1.46 -6.52 2.97
N ARG A 74 -0.49 -7.41 3.13
CA ARG A 74 -0.63 -8.86 2.94
C ARG A 74 -0.47 -9.57 4.27
N VAL A 75 -1.14 -10.70 4.44
CA VAL A 75 -1.01 -11.54 5.62
C VAL A 75 -0.93 -13.02 5.24
N ALA A 76 -0.13 -13.76 5.99
CA ALA A 76 -0.09 -15.23 5.96
C ALA A 76 0.28 -15.77 7.35
N LYS A 77 -0.07 -17.02 7.65
CA LYS A 77 0.61 -17.73 8.73
C LYS A 77 2.07 -17.96 8.36
N LYS A 78 2.98 -17.88 9.33
CA LYS A 78 4.42 -18.07 9.09
C LYS A 78 4.72 -19.33 8.29
N LYS A 79 4.05 -20.45 8.57
CA LYS A 79 4.19 -21.72 7.83
C LYS A 79 3.86 -21.64 6.34
N ASN A 80 3.06 -20.66 5.92
CA ASN A 80 2.66 -20.43 4.53
C ASN A 80 3.48 -19.31 3.87
N LEU A 81 4.30 -18.59 4.62
CA LEU A 81 5.11 -17.49 4.13
C LEU A 81 6.28 -18.03 3.32
N LYS A 82 6.30 -17.74 2.01
CA LYS A 82 7.40 -18.15 1.11
C LYS A 82 8.49 -17.08 1.08
N SER A 83 8.11 -15.86 0.66
CA SER A 83 8.96 -14.69 0.69
C SER A 83 8.08 -13.43 0.70
N ILE A 84 8.65 -12.29 1.06
CA ILE A 84 7.93 -11.01 1.00
C ILE A 84 7.64 -10.63 -0.45
N ASP A 85 8.59 -10.87 -1.34
CA ASP A 85 8.38 -10.64 -2.78
C ASP A 85 7.25 -11.52 -3.33
N PHE A 86 7.19 -12.79 -2.96
CA PHE A 86 6.07 -13.66 -3.31
C PHE A 86 4.74 -13.07 -2.85
N MET A 87 4.65 -12.58 -1.61
CA MET A 87 3.46 -11.96 -1.06
C MET A 87 3.00 -10.74 -1.89
N ARG A 88 3.94 -9.91 -2.34
CA ARG A 88 3.65 -8.69 -3.14
C ARG A 88 3.36 -8.99 -4.60
N GLN A 89 4.09 -9.93 -5.23
CA GLN A 89 4.04 -10.15 -6.68
C GLN A 89 3.07 -11.26 -7.10
N LYS A 90 2.88 -12.28 -6.27
CA LYS A 90 2.10 -13.47 -6.61
C LYS A 90 0.77 -13.57 -5.88
N VAL A 91 0.62 -12.95 -4.71
CA VAL A 91 -0.67 -12.89 -3.98
C VAL A 91 -1.42 -11.64 -4.42
N ARG A 92 -2.21 -11.75 -5.49
CA ARG A 92 -2.86 -10.61 -6.16
C ARG A 92 -4.38 -10.85 -6.29
N LEU A 93 -5.15 -9.77 -6.15
CA LEU A 93 -6.62 -9.80 -6.33
C LEU A 93 -7.04 -10.37 -7.69
N LYS A 94 -6.32 -9.99 -8.76
CA LYS A 94 -6.57 -10.48 -10.11
C LYS A 94 -6.50 -12.01 -10.24
N ASN A 95 -5.79 -12.71 -9.34
CA ASN A 95 -5.65 -14.16 -9.37
C ASN A 95 -6.99 -14.87 -9.22
N LEU A 96 -7.92 -14.27 -8.47
CA LEU A 96 -9.25 -14.82 -8.24
C LEU A 96 -10.14 -14.81 -9.48
N LYS A 97 -9.77 -14.05 -10.53
CA LYS A 97 -10.50 -13.97 -11.80
C LYS A 97 -10.08 -15.05 -12.79
N TYR A 98 -8.96 -15.75 -12.56
CA TYR A 98 -8.49 -16.78 -13.48
C TYR A 98 -9.27 -18.08 -13.32
N ASN A 99 -9.40 -18.81 -14.43
CA ASN A 99 -10.07 -20.11 -14.49
C ASN A 99 -9.47 -21.09 -13.47
N PHE A 100 -10.31 -21.97 -12.94
CA PHE A 100 -9.96 -23.00 -11.95
C PHE A 100 -8.76 -23.87 -12.39
N PHE A 101 -8.63 -24.17 -13.66
CA PHE A 101 -7.54 -25.00 -14.21
C PHE A 101 -6.15 -24.34 -14.17
N ARG A 102 -6.04 -23.04 -13.91
CA ARG A 102 -4.76 -22.36 -13.73
C ARG A 102 -4.20 -22.66 -12.33
N ILE A 103 -3.59 -23.85 -12.19
CA ILE A 103 -2.98 -24.33 -10.94
C ILE A 103 -1.64 -23.63 -10.61
N ASP A 104 -1.04 -22.97 -11.59
CA ASP A 104 0.19 -22.18 -11.47
C ASP A 104 -0.01 -20.84 -10.75
N ILE A 105 -1.27 -20.44 -10.50
CA ILE A 105 -1.64 -19.18 -9.89
C ILE A 105 -2.18 -19.42 -8.47
N GLU A 106 -1.62 -18.72 -7.49
CA GLU A 106 -2.11 -18.79 -6.11
C GLU A 106 -3.53 -18.19 -6.01
N LYS A 107 -4.50 -18.99 -5.56
CA LYS A 107 -5.91 -18.60 -5.42
C LYS A 107 -6.44 -18.75 -3.99
N SER A 108 -5.66 -19.34 -3.09
CA SER A 108 -6.05 -19.45 -1.69
C SER A 108 -5.88 -18.10 -0.98
N ILE A 109 -6.65 -17.10 -1.46
CA ILE A 109 -6.55 -15.70 -1.05
C ILE A 109 -7.89 -15.26 -0.46
N GLN A 110 -7.87 -14.77 0.78
CA GLN A 110 -8.98 -14.10 1.43
C GLN A 110 -8.87 -12.60 1.21
N ILE A 111 -10.00 -11.95 0.89
CA ILE A 111 -10.07 -10.51 0.71
C ILE A 111 -10.68 -9.89 1.95
N PHE A 112 -10.03 -8.86 2.46
CA PHE A 112 -10.53 -7.98 3.51
C PHE A 112 -10.86 -6.64 2.86
N GLU A 113 -12.15 -6.40 2.61
CA GLU A 113 -12.64 -5.18 1.98
C GLU A 113 -12.71 -4.02 2.98
N ASN A 114 -12.66 -2.79 2.49
CA ASN A 114 -12.71 -1.58 3.32
C ASN A 114 -11.79 -1.67 4.55
N SER A 115 -10.57 -2.15 4.32
CA SER A 115 -9.70 -2.63 5.38
C SER A 115 -8.68 -1.61 5.88
N GLY A 116 -8.73 -0.37 5.41
CA GLY A 116 -7.82 0.67 5.86
C GLY A 116 -7.54 1.73 4.82
N TRP A 117 -6.38 2.35 4.99
CA TRP A 117 -5.96 3.51 4.21
C TRP A 117 -4.54 3.33 3.70
N HIS A 118 -4.31 3.75 2.46
CA HIS A 118 -3.00 3.94 1.88
C HIS A 118 -2.76 5.43 1.65
N PHE A 119 -1.84 6.02 2.43
CA PHE A 119 -1.56 7.45 2.42
C PHE A 119 -0.28 7.76 1.64
N ASN A 120 -0.37 7.81 0.33
CA ASN A 120 0.77 8.01 -0.54
C ASN A 120 1.21 9.48 -0.60
N ASN A 121 2.52 9.71 -0.54
CA ASN A 121 3.14 11.04 -0.71
C ASN A 121 2.64 12.11 0.29
N LEU A 122 2.32 11.73 1.53
CA LEU A 122 2.03 12.67 2.63
C LEU A 122 3.31 13.36 3.10
N MET A 123 3.88 14.22 2.28
CA MET A 123 5.12 14.93 2.60
C MET A 123 5.21 16.23 1.83
N SER A 124 6.20 17.07 2.18
CA SER A 124 6.43 18.34 1.48
C SER A 124 6.79 18.10 0.01
N PRO A 125 6.54 19.09 -0.89
CA PRO A 125 6.96 18.99 -2.29
C PRO A 125 8.45 18.74 -2.47
N GLN A 126 9.29 19.25 -1.56
CA GLN A 126 10.74 19.00 -1.55
C GLN A 126 11.06 17.53 -1.30
N ASN A 127 10.38 16.91 -0.31
CA ASN A 127 10.56 15.50 0.01
C ASN A 127 10.00 14.58 -1.07
N ILE A 128 8.89 14.96 -1.72
CA ILE A 128 8.37 14.24 -2.89
C ILE A 128 9.41 14.28 -4.02
N SER A 129 9.98 15.46 -4.31
CA SER A 129 11.06 15.60 -5.31
C SER A 129 12.25 14.71 -4.99
N LEU A 130 12.70 14.70 -3.73
CA LEU A 130 13.79 13.83 -3.29
C LEU A 130 13.44 12.35 -3.45
N LYS A 131 12.24 11.95 -3.01
CA LYS A 131 11.73 10.57 -3.19
C LYS A 131 11.79 10.15 -4.66
N LEU A 132 11.29 10.98 -5.59
CA LEU A 132 11.29 10.66 -7.03
C LEU A 132 12.71 10.50 -7.58
N LYS A 133 13.69 11.29 -7.12
CA LYS A 133 15.09 11.21 -7.55
C LYS A 133 15.84 9.99 -6.99
N THR A 134 15.43 9.48 -5.83
CA THR A 134 16.13 8.39 -5.11
C THR A 134 15.40 7.05 -5.18
N PHE A 135 14.15 7.06 -5.54
CA PHE A 135 13.27 5.91 -5.59
C PHE A 135 13.67 4.88 -6.67
N ALA A 136 13.12 3.66 -6.57
CA ALA A 136 13.44 2.57 -7.51
C ALA A 136 12.94 2.83 -8.94
N HIS A 137 11.88 3.61 -9.10
CA HIS A 137 11.30 4.02 -10.39
C HIS A 137 12.08 5.18 -11.02
N ASN A 138 13.19 4.86 -11.69
CA ASN A 138 14.06 5.86 -12.34
C ASN A 138 13.35 6.68 -13.43
N GLU A 139 12.32 6.11 -14.06
CA GLU A 139 11.51 6.75 -15.09
C GLU A 139 10.86 8.05 -14.62
N PHE A 140 10.67 8.24 -13.30
CA PHE A 140 10.10 9.45 -12.71
C PHE A 140 11.12 10.39 -12.07
N SER A 141 12.42 10.12 -12.24
CA SER A 141 13.49 10.96 -11.68
C SER A 141 13.74 12.25 -12.48
N GLY A 142 13.28 12.33 -13.72
CA GLY A 142 13.45 13.48 -14.60
C GLY A 142 12.78 14.75 -14.07
N LYS A 143 13.23 15.91 -14.53
CA LYS A 143 12.70 17.22 -14.12
C LYS A 143 11.20 17.38 -14.42
N GLU A 144 10.70 16.69 -15.42
CA GLU A 144 9.29 16.64 -15.84
C GLU A 144 8.35 16.02 -14.79
N PHE A 145 8.90 15.31 -13.79
CA PHE A 145 8.16 14.76 -12.66
C PHE A 145 8.67 15.27 -11.31
N SER A 146 9.98 15.52 -11.19
CA SER A 146 10.64 15.80 -9.92
C SER A 146 10.87 17.29 -9.64
N SER A 147 10.45 18.22 -10.51
CA SER A 147 10.49 19.65 -10.24
C SER A 147 9.59 20.02 -9.07
N ILE A 148 10.11 20.76 -8.10
CA ILE A 148 9.35 21.18 -6.91
C ILE A 148 8.13 22.03 -7.29
N ASP A 149 8.29 22.95 -8.23
CA ASP A 149 7.19 23.84 -8.65
C ASP A 149 6.09 23.07 -9.39
N LEU A 150 6.47 22.11 -10.23
CA LEU A 150 5.52 21.21 -10.86
C LEU A 150 4.75 20.37 -9.82
N ILE A 151 5.45 19.84 -8.82
CA ILE A 151 4.82 19.05 -7.74
C ILE A 151 3.82 19.91 -6.97
N LYS A 152 4.16 21.17 -6.62
CA LYS A 152 3.24 22.12 -5.99
C LYS A 152 1.99 22.34 -6.84
N GLU A 153 2.18 22.63 -8.13
CA GLU A 153 1.08 22.80 -9.07
C GLU A 153 0.15 21.58 -9.12
N LYS A 154 0.73 20.37 -9.19
CA LYS A 154 -0.05 19.11 -9.21
C LYS A 154 -0.86 18.93 -7.93
N ILE A 155 -0.27 19.22 -6.77
CA ILE A 155 -0.96 19.16 -5.47
C ILE A 155 -2.12 20.15 -5.42
N GLU A 156 -1.91 21.40 -5.84
CA GLU A 156 -2.94 22.45 -5.88
C GLU A 156 -4.09 22.09 -6.80
N LYS A 157 -3.77 21.58 -7.99
CA LYS A 157 -4.75 21.11 -8.98
C LYS A 157 -5.40 19.77 -8.60
N LYS A 158 -4.91 19.08 -7.55
CA LYS A 158 -5.38 17.76 -7.09
C LYS A 158 -5.31 16.71 -8.19
N ILE A 159 -4.19 16.68 -8.91
CA ILE A 159 -3.98 15.76 -10.03
C ILE A 159 -2.72 14.93 -9.82
N ASP A 160 -2.66 13.81 -10.55
CA ASP A 160 -1.57 12.86 -10.50
C ASP A 160 -0.22 13.42 -10.92
N LEU A 161 0.86 13.01 -10.22
CA LEU A 161 2.24 13.40 -10.55
C LEU A 161 2.69 12.86 -11.91
N PHE A 162 2.19 11.71 -12.33
CA PHE A 162 2.72 10.92 -13.44
C PHE A 162 1.97 11.12 -14.75
N ASN A 163 1.16 12.18 -14.87
CA ASN A 163 0.39 12.54 -16.07
C ASN A 163 -0.56 11.42 -16.59
N ARG A 164 -1.07 10.55 -15.69
CA ARG A 164 -2.00 9.47 -16.03
C ARG A 164 -3.44 9.95 -16.20
N GLY A 165 -3.71 11.25 -15.99
CA GLY A 165 -5.04 11.83 -16.09
C GLY A 165 -5.90 11.66 -14.84
N HIS A 166 -5.35 11.16 -13.74
CA HIS A 166 -6.10 10.99 -12.49
C HIS A 166 -6.34 12.34 -11.82
N LYS A 167 -7.58 12.58 -11.39
CA LYS A 167 -8.00 13.73 -10.60
C LYS A 167 -8.53 13.23 -9.27
N TYR A 168 -8.04 13.83 -8.19
CA TYR A 168 -8.34 13.42 -6.84
C TYR A 168 -9.51 14.19 -6.24
N GLU A 169 -10.24 13.56 -5.34
CA GLU A 169 -11.45 14.08 -4.70
C GLU A 169 -11.18 14.48 -3.26
N VAL A 170 -11.73 15.61 -2.82
CA VAL A 170 -11.66 16.00 -1.41
C VAL A 170 -12.76 15.28 -0.64
N LYS A 171 -12.40 14.43 0.31
CA LYS A 171 -13.32 13.82 1.26
C LYS A 171 -13.33 14.60 2.57
N SER A 172 -14.48 14.71 3.22
CA SER A 172 -14.57 15.22 4.59
C SER A 172 -13.93 14.25 5.55
N LEU A 173 -13.05 14.75 6.42
CA LEU A 173 -12.48 13.94 7.51
C LEU A 173 -13.58 13.73 8.58
N ASN A 174 -13.90 12.49 8.82
CA ASN A 174 -14.94 12.05 9.75
C ASN A 174 -14.45 10.83 10.54
N LYS A 175 -15.32 10.25 11.37
CA LYS A 175 -15.02 9.08 12.21
C LYS A 175 -14.49 7.83 11.46
N ASP A 176 -14.62 7.80 10.13
CA ASP A 176 -14.09 6.70 9.31
C ASP A 176 -12.58 6.81 9.06
N PHE A 177 -11.96 7.92 9.47
CA PHE A 177 -10.51 8.10 9.43
C PHE A 177 -9.84 7.67 10.74
N PRO A 178 -8.52 7.36 10.73
CA PRO A 178 -7.79 7.05 11.95
C PRO A 178 -7.97 8.15 13.01
N SER A 179 -8.30 7.75 14.24
CA SER A 179 -8.56 8.69 15.34
C SER A 179 -7.40 9.64 15.60
N TYR A 180 -6.17 9.18 15.42
CA TYR A 180 -4.96 10.02 15.53
C TYR A 180 -4.98 11.19 14.55
N ILE A 181 -5.40 10.97 13.29
CA ILE A 181 -5.50 12.04 12.29
C ILE A 181 -6.54 13.07 12.73
N LEU A 182 -7.72 12.61 13.18
CA LEU A 182 -8.80 13.50 13.60
C LEU A 182 -8.43 14.36 14.81
N GLN A 183 -7.61 13.82 15.72
CA GLN A 183 -7.16 14.53 16.92
C GLN A 183 -6.00 15.50 16.68
N ASN A 184 -5.31 15.40 15.53
CA ASN A 184 -4.08 16.15 15.24
C ASN A 184 -4.13 16.92 13.91
N ILE A 185 -5.32 17.14 13.36
CA ILE A 185 -5.48 17.75 12.03
C ILE A 185 -4.99 19.20 11.96
N ASP A 186 -5.02 19.91 13.09
CA ASP A 186 -4.62 21.31 13.20
C ASP A 186 -3.15 21.50 13.63
N LYS A 187 -2.39 20.42 13.74
CA LYS A 187 -0.96 20.39 14.08
C LYS A 187 -0.10 20.14 12.85
#